data_5068ea2bd13f0e8311f21d726b1f85b4
#
_entry.id   5068ea2bd13f0e8311f21d726b1f85b4
#
_cell.length_a   1.000
_cell.length_b   1.000
_cell.length_c   1.000
_cell.angle_alpha   90.00
_cell.angle_beta   90.00
_cell.angle_gamma   90.00
#
_symmetry.space_group_name_H-M   'P 1'
#
loop_
_entity.id
_entity.type
_entity.pdbx_description
1 polymer ?
#
loop_
_entity_poly.entity_id
_entity_poly.type
_entity_poly.pdbx_seq_one_letter_code
_entity_poly.pdbx_strand_id
1 'polypeptide(L)'
;MFHGGAVVRWSGDEGLFHFVSSSRGASMAGSSRALREYRYEKLTWPEVRDAVDLGKVCIVPCGAVEQHGPHLPLDVDLVCPVGVAHGCGRLVPERVLVLPVLAYGYTAHVMDFPGTINTNYDHFIAQVLDVTRSLAYHGFKKILLLNGHGSNMPCLDLAARRTNLETDAECCALSWWNLLQVDREFLPKWRESKFPGGCSHACELETSVYMYLDGDEVRHDEVRDGNITFNDEASDFAWLDLFGAGPATWVPWTSAYCETGVMGQAELATAEKGRVACEEAVRQLARLVAWFQARPRDVRRDHHRVPPSMPMPWGNQSPPASGDSR
;
A
#
# COMPACT_ATOMS: atom_id res chain seq x y z
N MET A 1 33.83 0.28 19.36
CA MET A 1 34.38 1.56 18.92
C MET A 1 33.44 2.16 17.89
N PHE A 2 32.82 3.24 18.29
CA PHE A 2 32.01 4.25 17.58
C PHE A 2 31.12 3.83 16.39
N HIS A 3 29.86 3.69 16.66
CA HIS A 3 28.74 3.68 15.72
C HIS A 3 28.42 5.13 15.33
N GLY A 4 28.54 5.45 14.04
CA GLY A 4 28.07 6.72 13.48
C GLY A 4 26.57 6.61 13.18
N GLY A 5 25.73 7.08 14.09
CA GLY A 5 24.30 7.22 13.85
C GLY A 5 24.02 8.53 13.11
N ALA A 6 23.22 8.46 12.04
CA ALA A 6 22.69 9.65 11.39
C ALA A 6 21.66 10.33 12.31
N VAL A 7 21.88 11.59 12.63
CA VAL A 7 20.97 12.41 13.45
C VAL A 7 20.07 13.21 12.52
N VAL A 8 18.77 12.97 12.62
CA VAL A 8 17.75 13.80 11.95
C VAL A 8 17.46 15.00 12.84
N ARG A 9 17.72 16.22 12.37
CA ARG A 9 17.30 17.45 13.03
C ARG A 9 16.18 18.12 12.24
N TRP A 10 15.09 18.42 12.91
CA TRP A 10 13.98 19.23 12.44
C TRP A 10 14.34 20.71 12.65
N SER A 11 14.28 21.54 11.61
CA SER A 11 14.21 22.98 11.71
C SER A 11 12.86 23.43 11.16
N GLY A 12 11.97 23.84 12.03
CA GLY A 12 10.72 24.47 11.63
C GLY A 12 11.01 25.82 10.95
N ASP A 13 10.43 26.00 9.80
CA ASP A 13 9.92 27.17 9.10
C ASP A 13 9.98 27.07 7.57
N GLU A 14 10.74 26.14 6.98
CA GLU A 14 10.70 25.92 5.52
C GLU A 14 10.87 24.44 5.20
N GLY A 15 9.85 23.63 5.26
CA GLY A 15 9.66 22.23 4.82
C GLY A 15 10.79 21.44 4.09
N LEU A 16 12.06 21.72 4.32
CA LEU A 16 13.22 21.11 3.67
C LEU A 16 14.03 20.28 4.66
N PHE A 17 14.15 18.98 4.36
CA PHE A 17 15.01 18.07 5.12
C PHE A 17 16.44 18.11 4.55
N HIS A 18 17.41 18.51 5.35
CA HIS A 18 18.83 18.34 5.05
C HIS A 18 19.36 17.07 5.72
N PHE A 19 19.90 16.16 4.92
CA PHE A 19 20.57 14.95 5.39
C PHE A 19 22.08 15.05 5.17
N VAL A 20 22.85 14.77 6.20
CA VAL A 20 24.31 14.61 6.10
C VAL A 20 24.61 13.12 5.88
N SER A 21 25.14 12.78 4.71
CA SER A 21 25.57 11.44 4.32
C SER A 21 26.94 11.13 4.91
N SER A 22 27.10 9.98 5.55
CA SER A 22 28.41 9.43 5.89
C SER A 22 29.04 8.75 4.67
N SER A 23 30.17 9.25 4.24
CA SER A 23 30.93 8.79 3.08
C SER A 23 31.64 7.46 3.34
N ARG A 24 31.12 6.36 2.78
CA ARG A 24 31.92 5.20 2.33
C ARG A 24 31.16 4.50 1.20
N GLY A 25 31.61 4.64 -0.04
CA GLY A 25 31.03 4.05 -1.25
C GLY A 25 30.83 5.03 -2.41
N ALA A 26 31.41 6.21 -2.35
CA ALA A 26 31.06 7.35 -3.21
C ALA A 26 31.76 7.40 -4.59
N SER A 27 32.22 6.27 -5.17
CA SER A 27 33.02 6.34 -6.41
C SER A 27 32.31 5.90 -7.70
N MET A 28 31.15 5.23 -7.63
CA MET A 28 30.40 4.75 -8.82
C MET A 28 28.91 5.14 -8.84
N ALA A 29 28.32 5.54 -7.73
CA ALA A 29 26.87 5.81 -7.64
C ALA A 29 26.43 7.17 -8.20
N GLY A 30 27.34 8.11 -8.41
CA GLY A 30 27.02 9.50 -8.79
C GLY A 30 26.43 9.69 -10.20
N SER A 31 26.45 8.67 -11.05
CA SER A 31 25.92 8.71 -12.42
C SER A 31 24.78 7.73 -12.70
N SER A 32 24.48 6.81 -11.77
CA SER A 32 23.48 5.79 -12.00
C SER A 32 22.08 6.39 -12.17
N ARG A 33 21.37 5.91 -13.21
CA ARG A 33 19.96 6.26 -13.44
C ARG A 33 19.09 5.86 -12.24
N ALA A 34 19.47 4.84 -11.49
CA ALA A 34 18.79 4.39 -10.27
C ALA A 34 18.62 5.50 -9.21
N LEU A 35 19.42 6.57 -9.21
CA LEU A 35 19.22 7.72 -8.31
C LEU A 35 17.99 8.58 -8.65
N ARG A 36 17.54 8.56 -9.90
CA ARG A 36 16.50 9.47 -10.40
C ARG A 36 15.27 8.74 -10.95
N GLU A 37 15.46 7.52 -11.46
CA GLU A 37 14.36 6.69 -11.94
C GLU A 37 13.79 5.88 -10.77
N TYR A 38 12.50 6.05 -10.53
CA TYR A 38 11.77 5.36 -9.49
C TYR A 38 10.88 4.22 -10.04
N ARG A 39 10.68 4.12 -11.35
CA ARG A 39 9.87 3.06 -11.97
C ARG A 39 10.74 1.84 -12.21
N TYR A 40 10.40 0.74 -11.56
CA TYR A 40 11.18 -0.50 -11.59
C TYR A 40 11.39 -1.03 -13.01
N GLU A 41 10.33 -1.08 -13.81
CA GLU A 41 10.33 -1.62 -15.18
C GLU A 41 11.08 -0.72 -16.20
N LYS A 42 11.51 0.47 -15.81
CA LYS A 42 12.30 1.38 -16.64
C LYS A 42 13.81 1.28 -16.38
N LEU A 43 14.21 0.45 -15.43
CA LEU A 43 15.61 0.17 -15.13
C LEU A 43 16.10 -1.05 -15.92
N THR A 44 17.34 -1.01 -16.32
CA THR A 44 18.08 -2.17 -16.79
C THR A 44 18.60 -2.98 -15.59
N TRP A 45 18.95 -4.26 -15.80
CA TRP A 45 19.41 -5.11 -14.69
C TRP A 45 20.66 -4.56 -13.94
N PRO A 46 21.64 -3.88 -14.58
CA PRO A 46 22.71 -3.24 -13.83
C PRO A 46 22.22 -2.09 -12.94
N GLU A 47 21.26 -1.30 -13.43
CA GLU A 47 20.65 -0.20 -12.66
C GLU A 47 19.80 -0.73 -11.49
N VAL A 48 19.16 -1.91 -11.66
CA VAL A 48 18.48 -2.59 -10.54
C VAL A 48 19.48 -3.00 -9.45
N ARG A 49 20.66 -3.50 -9.81
CA ARG A 49 21.73 -3.78 -8.85
C ARG A 49 22.14 -2.51 -8.09
N ASP A 50 22.33 -1.41 -8.80
CA ASP A 50 22.65 -0.13 -8.17
C ASP A 50 21.54 0.32 -7.21
N ALA A 51 20.27 0.07 -7.55
CA ALA A 51 19.11 0.38 -6.70
C ALA A 51 19.10 -0.47 -5.41
N VAL A 52 19.54 -1.73 -5.48
CA VAL A 52 19.76 -2.59 -4.30
C VAL A 52 20.85 -2.01 -3.41
N ASP A 53 21.98 -1.59 -3.99
CA ASP A 53 23.09 -0.98 -3.25
C ASP A 53 22.70 0.35 -2.59
N LEU A 54 21.79 1.10 -3.19
CA LEU A 54 21.18 2.30 -2.61
C LEU A 54 20.19 2.00 -1.46
N GLY A 55 19.83 0.73 -1.26
CA GLY A 55 18.87 0.32 -0.23
C GLY A 55 17.44 0.85 -0.49
N LYS A 56 17.04 0.96 -1.75
CA LYS A 56 15.70 1.47 -2.10
C LYS A 56 14.59 0.57 -1.55
N VAL A 57 13.49 1.20 -1.16
CA VAL A 57 12.24 0.53 -0.78
C VAL A 57 11.46 0.22 -2.04
N CYS A 58 11.06 -1.05 -2.22
CA CYS A 58 10.18 -1.44 -3.31
C CYS A 58 8.71 -1.25 -2.91
N ILE A 59 7.98 -0.41 -3.64
CA ILE A 59 6.52 -0.24 -3.49
C ILE A 59 5.85 -1.07 -4.57
N VAL A 60 5.01 -2.02 -4.15
CA VAL A 60 4.21 -2.88 -5.03
C VAL A 60 2.74 -2.45 -4.91
N PRO A 61 2.21 -1.66 -5.86
CA PRO A 61 0.79 -1.36 -5.88
C PRO A 61 0.00 -2.64 -6.17
N CYS A 62 -1.09 -2.85 -5.42
CA CYS A 62 -1.97 -4.01 -5.55
C CYS A 62 -3.41 -3.52 -5.62
N GLY A 63 -4.12 -3.83 -6.69
CA GLY A 63 -5.48 -3.37 -6.91
C GLY A 63 -6.44 -4.48 -7.32
N ALA A 64 -7.55 -4.08 -7.91
CA ALA A 64 -8.55 -4.95 -8.53
C ALA A 64 -9.15 -4.27 -9.76
N VAL A 65 -9.65 -5.05 -10.69
CA VAL A 65 -10.57 -4.60 -11.73
C VAL A 65 -11.98 -4.88 -11.22
N GLU A 66 -12.62 -3.85 -10.72
CA GLU A 66 -13.86 -3.95 -9.94
C GLU A 66 -14.85 -2.86 -10.29
N GLN A 67 -16.15 -3.16 -10.21
CA GLN A 67 -17.20 -2.18 -10.33
C GLN A 67 -17.08 -1.08 -9.24
N HIS A 68 -17.32 0.17 -9.61
CA HIS A 68 -17.38 1.33 -8.71
C HIS A 68 -18.60 2.21 -9.02
N GLY A 69 -19.77 1.57 -9.02
CA GLY A 69 -21.02 2.24 -9.39
C GLY A 69 -21.10 2.60 -10.88
N PRO A 70 -22.14 3.34 -11.28
CA PRO A 70 -22.33 3.72 -12.68
C PRO A 70 -21.43 4.87 -13.12
N HIS A 71 -20.82 5.60 -12.19
CA HIS A 71 -20.09 6.83 -12.46
C HIS A 71 -18.56 6.67 -12.62
N LEU A 72 -17.97 5.61 -12.08
CA LEU A 72 -16.53 5.36 -12.18
C LEU A 72 -16.22 4.14 -13.06
N PRO A 73 -15.09 4.17 -13.78
CA PRO A 73 -14.58 2.99 -14.49
C PRO A 73 -14.18 1.85 -13.52
N LEU A 74 -13.81 0.72 -14.10
CA LEU A 74 -13.46 -0.50 -13.33
C LEU A 74 -12.05 -0.47 -12.72
N ASP A 75 -11.26 0.55 -12.97
CA ASP A 75 -9.84 0.62 -12.61
C ASP A 75 -9.52 1.57 -11.44
N VAL A 76 -10.51 1.98 -10.68
CA VAL A 76 -10.33 2.88 -9.53
C VAL A 76 -9.27 2.37 -8.56
N ASP A 77 -9.34 1.07 -8.24
CA ASP A 77 -8.39 0.38 -7.36
C ASP A 77 -6.98 0.26 -7.95
N LEU A 78 -6.82 0.54 -9.23
CA LEU A 78 -5.51 0.61 -9.89
C LEU A 78 -5.01 2.06 -9.92
N VAL A 79 -5.83 2.99 -10.39
CA VAL A 79 -5.48 4.40 -10.59
C VAL A 79 -5.11 5.08 -9.27
N CYS A 80 -5.90 4.89 -8.22
CA CYS A 80 -5.67 5.54 -6.94
C CYS A 80 -4.33 5.14 -6.28
N PRO A 81 -4.04 3.86 -6.00
CA PRO A 81 -2.76 3.48 -5.38
C PRO A 81 -1.56 3.74 -6.30
N VAL A 82 -1.71 3.60 -7.62
CA VAL A 82 -0.65 3.92 -8.59
C VAL A 82 -0.36 5.42 -8.58
N GLY A 83 -1.38 6.28 -8.55
CA GLY A 83 -1.23 7.72 -8.44
C GLY A 83 -0.43 8.13 -7.19
N VAL A 84 -0.78 7.56 -6.03
CA VAL A 84 -0.08 7.79 -4.76
C VAL A 84 1.35 7.25 -4.81
N ALA A 85 1.58 6.03 -5.33
CA ALA A 85 2.90 5.44 -5.43
C ALA A 85 3.82 6.25 -6.35
N HIS A 86 3.33 6.65 -7.53
CA HIS A 86 4.10 7.50 -8.45
C HIS A 86 4.32 8.90 -7.91
N GLY A 87 3.36 9.46 -7.16
CA GLY A 87 3.54 10.71 -6.43
C GLY A 87 4.72 10.62 -5.46
N CYS A 88 4.78 9.57 -4.65
CA CYS A 88 5.89 9.29 -3.76
C CYS A 88 7.21 9.09 -4.54
N GLY A 89 7.17 8.34 -5.65
CA GLY A 89 8.33 8.11 -6.51
C GLY A 89 8.92 9.41 -7.08
N ARG A 90 8.05 10.36 -7.47
CA ARG A 90 8.51 11.69 -7.92
C ARG A 90 9.10 12.52 -6.78
N LEU A 91 8.57 12.37 -5.57
CA LEU A 91 9.00 13.15 -4.41
C LEU A 91 10.34 12.68 -3.83
N VAL A 92 10.57 11.36 -3.78
CA VAL A 92 11.78 10.74 -3.20
C VAL A 92 12.36 9.64 -4.12
N PRO A 93 12.71 9.99 -5.37
CA PRO A 93 13.11 8.99 -6.37
C PRO A 93 14.35 8.20 -5.98
N GLU A 94 15.25 8.77 -5.20
CA GLU A 94 16.46 8.11 -4.70
C GLU A 94 16.19 7.03 -3.65
N ARG A 95 14.98 7.00 -3.07
CA ARG A 95 14.60 6.10 -1.95
C ARG A 95 13.71 4.94 -2.36
N VAL A 96 12.97 5.06 -3.46
CA VAL A 96 11.94 4.09 -3.83
C VAL A 96 12.13 3.53 -5.23
N LEU A 97 11.61 2.33 -5.41
CA LEU A 97 11.21 1.79 -6.71
C LEU A 97 9.73 1.43 -6.65
N VAL A 98 8.97 1.93 -7.60
CA VAL A 98 7.55 1.60 -7.79
C VAL A 98 7.46 0.53 -8.86
N LEU A 99 6.91 -0.62 -8.54
CA LEU A 99 6.67 -1.72 -9.45
C LEU A 99 5.40 -1.49 -10.28
N PRO A 100 5.24 -2.16 -11.44
CA PRO A 100 3.95 -2.28 -12.09
C PRO A 100 2.88 -2.83 -11.15
N VAL A 101 1.65 -2.32 -11.29
CA VAL A 101 0.54 -2.72 -10.43
C VAL A 101 0.16 -4.19 -10.63
N LEU A 102 -0.14 -4.90 -9.53
CA LEU A 102 -0.84 -6.19 -9.56
C LEU A 102 -2.33 -5.90 -9.73
N ALA A 103 -2.81 -6.03 -10.96
CA ALA A 103 -4.11 -5.49 -11.38
C ALA A 103 -5.31 -6.37 -10.98
N TYR A 104 -5.13 -7.68 -10.80
CA TYR A 104 -6.23 -8.61 -10.57
C TYR A 104 -6.19 -9.14 -9.14
N GLY A 105 -7.03 -8.57 -8.28
CA GLY A 105 -7.15 -8.89 -6.86
C GLY A 105 -8.27 -9.87 -6.53
N TYR A 106 -8.48 -10.08 -5.23
CA TYR A 106 -9.57 -10.88 -4.67
C TYR A 106 -10.79 -10.01 -4.43
N THR A 107 -11.82 -10.17 -5.26
CA THR A 107 -13.03 -9.34 -5.25
C THR A 107 -14.32 -10.13 -5.55
N ALA A 108 -14.41 -11.36 -5.03
CA ALA A 108 -15.49 -12.28 -5.33
C ALA A 108 -16.89 -11.76 -4.96
N HIS A 109 -16.99 -10.96 -3.91
CA HIS A 109 -18.25 -10.46 -3.34
C HIS A 109 -19.01 -9.44 -4.22
N VAL A 110 -18.37 -8.91 -5.26
CA VAL A 110 -18.97 -7.96 -6.22
C VAL A 110 -19.12 -8.54 -7.64
N MET A 111 -18.97 -9.84 -7.81
CA MET A 111 -19.05 -10.51 -9.11
C MET A 111 -20.44 -10.49 -9.75
N ASP A 112 -21.47 -10.12 -9.01
CA ASP A 112 -22.83 -9.88 -9.57
C ASP A 112 -22.92 -8.63 -10.43
N PHE A 113 -21.92 -7.75 -10.37
CA PHE A 113 -21.82 -6.57 -11.21
C PHE A 113 -20.92 -6.85 -12.41
N PRO A 114 -21.41 -6.73 -13.66
CA PRO A 114 -20.65 -7.02 -14.87
C PRO A 114 -19.34 -6.24 -14.97
N GLY A 115 -18.29 -6.89 -15.45
CA GLY A 115 -16.96 -6.26 -15.65
C GLY A 115 -15.97 -6.51 -14.54
N THR A 116 -16.40 -6.86 -13.33
CA THR A 116 -15.50 -7.26 -12.24
C THR A 116 -14.76 -8.56 -12.60
N ILE A 117 -13.46 -8.59 -12.30
CA ILE A 117 -12.59 -9.76 -12.51
C ILE A 117 -11.99 -10.19 -11.18
N ASN A 118 -12.39 -11.37 -10.71
CA ASN A 118 -11.87 -11.93 -9.47
C ASN A 118 -10.68 -12.86 -9.71
N THR A 119 -9.63 -12.71 -8.94
CA THR A 119 -8.58 -13.72 -8.73
C THR A 119 -8.84 -14.46 -7.43
N ASN A 120 -8.76 -15.79 -7.44
CA ASN A 120 -8.92 -16.56 -6.22
C ASN A 120 -7.88 -16.17 -5.16
N TYR A 121 -8.27 -16.14 -3.89
CA TYR A 121 -7.41 -15.63 -2.80
C TYR A 121 -6.06 -16.37 -2.71
N ASP A 122 -6.04 -17.68 -2.92
CA ASP A 122 -4.81 -18.49 -2.88
C ASP A 122 -3.88 -18.18 -4.06
N HIS A 123 -4.43 -17.97 -5.27
CA HIS A 123 -3.67 -17.55 -6.44
C HIS A 123 -3.12 -16.13 -6.26
N PHE A 124 -3.92 -15.22 -5.72
CA PHE A 124 -3.48 -13.86 -5.46
C PHE A 124 -2.36 -13.81 -4.40
N ILE A 125 -2.50 -14.55 -3.29
CA ILE A 125 -1.43 -14.68 -2.29
C ILE A 125 -0.16 -15.27 -2.94
N ALA A 126 -0.28 -16.30 -3.77
CA ALA A 126 0.85 -16.91 -4.45
C ALA A 126 1.54 -15.93 -5.38
N GLN A 127 0.80 -15.16 -6.18
CA GLN A 127 1.35 -14.14 -7.07
C GLN A 127 2.11 -13.04 -6.30
N VAL A 128 1.52 -12.52 -5.23
CA VAL A 128 2.18 -11.52 -4.37
C VAL A 128 3.47 -12.07 -3.78
N LEU A 129 3.46 -13.34 -3.32
CA LEU A 129 4.64 -13.99 -2.79
C LEU A 129 5.73 -14.21 -3.85
N ASP A 130 5.37 -14.54 -5.07
CA ASP A 130 6.35 -14.70 -6.15
C ASP A 130 7.05 -13.36 -6.44
N VAL A 131 6.31 -12.25 -6.41
CA VAL A 131 6.89 -10.90 -6.56
C VAL A 131 7.80 -10.56 -5.39
N THR A 132 7.34 -10.71 -4.15
CA THR A 132 8.13 -10.33 -2.96
C THR A 132 9.38 -11.19 -2.78
N ARG A 133 9.28 -12.49 -3.06
CA ARG A 133 10.43 -13.43 -3.05
C ARG A 133 11.44 -13.10 -4.14
N SER A 134 10.98 -12.73 -5.34
CA SER A 134 11.86 -12.29 -6.42
C SER A 134 12.64 -11.03 -6.02
N LEU A 135 11.97 -10.05 -5.43
CA LEU A 135 12.62 -8.84 -4.92
C LEU A 135 13.65 -9.17 -3.82
N ALA A 136 13.29 -10.03 -2.87
CA ALA A 136 14.19 -10.49 -1.82
C ALA A 136 15.40 -11.26 -2.39
N TYR A 137 15.16 -12.13 -3.39
CA TYR A 137 16.21 -12.87 -4.08
C TYR A 137 17.23 -11.93 -4.76
N HIS A 138 16.74 -10.84 -5.37
CA HIS A 138 17.60 -9.82 -5.98
C HIS A 138 18.32 -8.92 -4.97
N GLY A 139 18.02 -9.04 -3.67
CA GLY A 139 18.73 -8.34 -2.60
C GLY A 139 17.98 -7.17 -1.98
N PHE A 140 16.77 -6.82 -2.45
CA PHE A 140 15.95 -5.79 -1.81
C PHE A 140 15.54 -6.21 -0.40
N LYS A 141 15.68 -5.29 0.55
CA LYS A 141 15.45 -5.56 1.98
C LYS A 141 14.16 -4.98 2.52
N LYS A 142 13.54 -4.04 1.82
CA LYS A 142 12.33 -3.33 2.27
C LYS A 142 11.30 -3.33 1.15
N ILE A 143 10.15 -3.95 1.41
CA ILE A 143 9.05 -4.12 0.45
C ILE A 143 7.77 -3.58 1.07
N LEU A 144 7.04 -2.75 0.34
CA LEU A 144 5.76 -2.13 0.71
C LEU A 144 4.69 -2.62 -0.25
N LEU A 145 3.70 -3.35 0.23
CA LEU A 145 2.49 -3.68 -0.52
C LEU A 145 1.48 -2.54 -0.32
N LEU A 146 1.29 -1.73 -1.35
CA LEU A 146 0.37 -0.59 -1.31
C LEU A 146 -0.96 -0.99 -1.94
N ASN A 147 -1.93 -1.29 -1.08
CA ASN A 147 -3.22 -1.79 -1.48
C ASN A 147 -4.17 -0.69 -1.96
N GLY A 148 -4.91 -0.96 -3.05
CA GLY A 148 -5.98 -0.13 -3.59
C GLY A 148 -7.38 -0.70 -3.38
N HIS A 149 -7.52 -1.96 -2.93
CA HIS A 149 -8.80 -2.67 -2.83
C HIS A 149 -9.01 -3.32 -1.46
N GLY A 150 -10.12 -3.01 -0.80
CA GLY A 150 -10.37 -3.45 0.58
C GLY A 150 -10.22 -4.95 0.79
N SER A 151 -10.82 -5.76 -0.06
CA SER A 151 -10.82 -7.23 0.08
C SER A 151 -9.46 -7.89 -0.19
N ASN A 152 -8.52 -7.19 -0.79
CA ASN A 152 -7.15 -7.68 -0.91
C ASN A 152 -6.42 -7.72 0.44
N MET A 153 -6.78 -6.87 1.40
CA MET A 153 -5.97 -6.63 2.60
C MET A 153 -5.70 -7.91 3.42
N PRO A 154 -6.66 -8.83 3.66
CA PRO A 154 -6.38 -10.10 4.33
C PRO A 154 -5.33 -10.95 3.59
N CYS A 155 -5.37 -10.97 2.26
CA CYS A 155 -4.40 -11.71 1.44
C CYS A 155 -3.02 -11.07 1.50
N LEU A 156 -2.94 -9.73 1.44
CA LEU A 156 -1.69 -8.97 1.50
C LEU A 156 -1.05 -9.06 2.89
N ASP A 157 -1.84 -9.07 3.98
CA ASP A 157 -1.33 -9.30 5.33
C ASP A 157 -0.65 -10.67 5.44
N LEU A 158 -1.30 -11.73 4.95
CA LEU A 158 -0.71 -13.08 4.92
C LEU A 158 0.55 -13.13 4.06
N ALA A 159 0.56 -12.53 2.89
CA ALA A 159 1.72 -12.48 2.00
C ALA A 159 2.89 -11.71 2.63
N ALA A 160 2.62 -10.57 3.27
CA ALA A 160 3.64 -9.80 3.98
C ALA A 160 4.26 -10.58 5.14
N ARG A 161 3.43 -11.24 5.98
CA ARG A 161 3.90 -12.11 7.07
C ARG A 161 4.77 -13.24 6.55
N ARG A 162 4.36 -13.91 5.47
CA ARG A 162 5.14 -14.99 4.85
C ARG A 162 6.45 -14.49 4.28
N THR A 163 6.46 -13.34 3.61
CA THR A 163 7.71 -12.72 3.13
C THR A 163 8.69 -12.47 4.28
N ASN A 164 8.21 -11.92 5.41
CA ASN A 164 9.03 -11.68 6.60
C ASN A 164 9.60 -12.96 7.23
N LEU A 165 8.86 -14.06 7.15
CA LEU A 165 9.24 -15.34 7.75
C LEU A 165 10.09 -16.20 6.82
N GLU A 166 9.92 -16.09 5.52
CA GLU A 166 10.50 -16.97 4.50
C GLU A 166 11.71 -16.35 3.80
N THR A 167 11.96 -15.05 3.95
CA THR A 167 13.06 -14.34 3.29
C THR A 167 13.85 -13.48 4.27
N ASP A 168 14.93 -12.90 3.80
CA ASP A 168 15.72 -11.92 4.53
C ASP A 168 15.27 -10.46 4.27
N ALA A 169 14.19 -10.26 3.52
CA ALA A 169 13.52 -8.97 3.36
C ALA A 169 12.48 -8.74 4.46
N GLU A 170 12.15 -7.49 4.68
CA GLU A 170 11.00 -7.06 5.49
C GLU A 170 9.92 -6.50 4.58
N CYS A 171 8.70 -6.99 4.78
CA CYS A 171 7.53 -6.59 4.01
C CYS A 171 6.44 -6.09 4.93
N CYS A 172 5.80 -4.98 4.59
CA CYS A 172 4.57 -4.53 5.22
C CYS A 172 3.51 -4.20 4.18
N ALA A 173 2.24 -4.31 4.58
CA ALA A 173 1.09 -4.04 3.74
C ALA A 173 0.22 -2.95 4.39
N LEU A 174 -0.32 -2.06 3.57
CA LEU A 174 -1.29 -1.05 3.99
C LEU A 174 -2.16 -0.64 2.82
N SER A 175 -3.40 -0.24 3.10
CA SER A 175 -4.24 0.43 2.10
C SER A 175 -3.85 1.90 1.99
N TRP A 176 -3.82 2.45 0.76
CA TRP A 176 -3.33 3.82 0.53
C TRP A 176 -4.12 4.87 1.33
N TRP A 177 -5.42 4.67 1.54
CA TRP A 177 -6.25 5.58 2.32
C TRP A 177 -5.94 5.60 3.81
N ASN A 178 -5.33 4.53 4.37
CA ASN A 178 -4.90 4.54 5.76
C ASN A 178 -3.81 5.58 6.05
N LEU A 179 -3.08 6.03 5.02
CA LEU A 179 -2.11 7.11 5.14
C LEU A 179 -2.76 8.43 5.57
N LEU A 180 -4.03 8.65 5.23
CA LEU A 180 -4.80 9.84 5.60
C LEU A 180 -5.14 9.90 7.11
N GLN A 181 -4.95 8.80 7.84
CA GLN A 181 -5.16 8.73 9.28
C GLN A 181 -3.89 9.05 10.09
N VAL A 182 -2.74 9.18 9.44
CA VAL A 182 -1.46 9.45 10.11
C VAL A 182 -1.46 10.85 10.73
N ASP A 183 -1.97 11.83 10.02
CA ASP A 183 -2.31 13.12 10.59
C ASP A 183 -3.73 13.07 11.13
N ARG A 184 -3.87 13.10 12.45
CA ARG A 184 -5.18 12.98 13.14
C ARG A 184 -6.12 14.15 12.87
N GLU A 185 -5.58 15.30 12.42
CA GLU A 185 -6.35 16.50 12.10
C GLU A 185 -6.82 16.51 10.63
N PHE A 186 -6.31 15.61 9.78
CA PHE A 186 -6.63 15.62 8.36
C PHE A 186 -8.08 15.23 8.10
N LEU A 187 -8.47 14.02 8.45
CA LEU A 187 -9.82 13.50 8.15
C LEU A 187 -10.94 14.36 8.75
N PRO A 188 -10.87 14.85 9.99
CA PRO A 188 -11.91 15.72 10.54
C PRO A 188 -12.13 17.03 9.76
N LYS A 189 -11.11 17.48 9.01
CA LYS A 189 -11.20 18.71 8.20
C LYS A 189 -11.56 18.46 6.75
N TRP A 190 -11.23 17.26 6.23
CA TRP A 190 -11.39 16.90 4.84
C TRP A 190 -12.74 16.22 4.56
N ARG A 191 -13.16 15.28 5.44
CA ARG A 191 -14.34 14.44 5.26
C ARG A 191 -15.62 15.18 5.59
N GLU A 192 -16.59 15.08 4.69
CA GLU A 192 -17.96 15.57 4.88
C GLU A 192 -18.97 14.41 5.04
N SER A 193 -18.65 13.24 4.46
CA SER A 193 -19.52 12.08 4.50
C SER A 193 -19.74 11.53 5.92
N LYS A 194 -20.92 10.95 6.14
CA LYS A 194 -21.31 10.31 7.39
C LYS A 194 -20.29 9.24 7.82
N PHE A 195 -20.00 9.14 9.10
CA PHE A 195 -19.23 8.05 9.69
C PHE A 195 -20.10 7.27 10.69
N PRO A 196 -20.10 5.91 10.64
CA PRO A 196 -19.51 5.08 9.60
C PRO A 196 -20.37 5.00 8.33
N GLY A 197 -19.77 4.52 7.25
CA GLY A 197 -20.46 4.05 6.04
C GLY A 197 -20.59 5.04 4.90
N GLY A 198 -20.46 6.33 5.15
CA GLY A 198 -20.52 7.34 4.07
C GLY A 198 -19.28 7.35 3.18
N CYS A 199 -18.21 6.64 3.57
CA CYS A 199 -16.98 6.52 2.80
C CYS A 199 -16.50 5.07 2.80
N SER A 200 -17.14 4.20 2.01
CA SER A 200 -16.84 2.76 1.99
C SER A 200 -16.41 2.24 0.63
N HIS A 201 -17.13 2.55 -0.46
CA HIS A 201 -16.82 2.09 -1.81
C HIS A 201 -17.47 2.97 -2.87
N ALA A 202 -16.73 3.34 -3.91
CA ALA A 202 -17.15 4.32 -4.92
C ALA A 202 -17.65 5.64 -4.30
N CYS A 203 -17.07 6.01 -3.20
CA CYS A 203 -17.51 6.98 -2.22
C CYS A 203 -16.90 8.39 -2.44
N GLU A 204 -17.11 9.28 -1.47
CA GLU A 204 -16.51 10.62 -1.45
C GLU A 204 -15.00 10.59 -1.74
N LEU A 205 -14.23 9.66 -1.13
CA LEU A 205 -12.79 9.63 -1.28
C LEU A 205 -12.35 9.12 -2.66
N GLU A 206 -12.81 7.93 -3.03
CA GLU A 206 -12.38 7.29 -4.27
C GLU A 206 -12.82 8.10 -5.49
N THR A 207 -14.07 8.56 -5.48
CA THR A 207 -14.60 9.43 -6.55
C THR A 207 -13.79 10.73 -6.65
N SER A 208 -13.47 11.38 -5.52
CA SER A 208 -12.67 12.61 -5.52
C SER A 208 -11.26 12.38 -6.08
N VAL A 209 -10.57 11.33 -5.61
CA VAL A 209 -9.20 11.04 -6.04
C VAL A 209 -9.17 10.63 -7.51
N TYR A 210 -10.17 9.86 -7.97
CA TYR A 210 -10.29 9.52 -9.38
C TYR A 210 -10.57 10.75 -10.25
N MET A 211 -11.46 11.66 -9.84
CA MET A 211 -11.69 12.94 -10.52
C MET A 211 -10.42 13.77 -10.65
N TYR A 212 -9.52 13.70 -9.68
CA TYR A 212 -8.25 14.41 -9.73
C TYR A 212 -7.22 13.75 -10.66
N LEU A 213 -7.15 12.41 -10.65
CA LEU A 213 -6.12 11.66 -11.38
C LEU A 213 -6.50 11.40 -12.83
N ASP A 214 -7.78 11.13 -13.10
CA ASP A 214 -8.31 10.74 -14.42
C ASP A 214 -9.77 11.19 -14.60
N GLY A 215 -10.03 12.47 -14.36
CA GLY A 215 -11.36 13.03 -14.29
C GLY A 215 -12.17 12.97 -15.60
N ASP A 216 -11.50 12.89 -16.75
CA ASP A 216 -12.15 12.78 -18.07
C ASP A 216 -12.92 11.45 -18.23
N GLU A 217 -12.53 10.42 -17.46
CA GLU A 217 -13.19 9.10 -17.47
C GLU A 217 -14.36 8.98 -16.49
N VAL A 218 -14.66 10.00 -15.70
CA VAL A 218 -15.80 10.01 -14.77
C VAL A 218 -17.10 10.35 -15.50
N ARG A 219 -18.16 9.58 -15.26
CA ARG A 219 -19.51 9.87 -15.76
C ARG A 219 -20.20 10.80 -14.77
N HIS A 220 -19.91 12.10 -14.86
CA HIS A 220 -20.34 13.11 -13.90
C HIS A 220 -21.86 13.17 -13.70
N ASP A 221 -22.63 12.91 -14.76
CA ASP A 221 -24.09 12.89 -14.70
C ASP A 221 -24.67 11.68 -13.96
N GLU A 222 -23.83 10.66 -13.71
CA GLU A 222 -24.20 9.42 -13.01
C GLU A 222 -23.72 9.39 -11.55
N VAL A 223 -23.03 10.43 -11.07
CA VAL A 223 -22.58 10.50 -9.67
C VAL A 223 -23.80 10.60 -8.76
N ARG A 224 -24.01 9.62 -7.91
CA ARG A 224 -25.10 9.55 -6.92
C ARG A 224 -24.61 8.88 -5.65
N ASP A 225 -25.16 9.31 -4.54
CA ASP A 225 -25.01 8.63 -3.27
C ASP A 225 -25.59 7.21 -3.35
N GLY A 226 -24.93 6.29 -2.69
CA GLY A 226 -25.33 4.89 -2.65
C GLY A 226 -25.74 4.42 -1.26
N ASN A 227 -25.70 3.11 -1.07
CA ASN A 227 -26.16 2.52 0.18
C ASN A 227 -25.20 2.81 1.35
N ILE A 228 -25.71 3.44 2.40
CA ILE A 228 -25.04 3.58 3.69
C ILE A 228 -25.81 2.83 4.80
N THR A 229 -26.99 2.31 4.50
CA THR A 229 -27.89 1.66 5.47
C THR A 229 -27.39 0.30 5.92
N PHE A 230 -26.52 -0.37 5.14
CA PHE A 230 -25.83 -1.56 5.61
C PHE A 230 -25.19 -1.36 6.99
N ASN A 231 -24.64 -0.18 7.22
CA ASN A 231 -24.03 0.17 8.50
C ASN A 231 -25.08 0.66 9.55
N ASP A 232 -26.21 1.22 9.12
CA ASP A 232 -27.24 1.71 10.02
C ASP A 232 -28.09 0.58 10.61
N GLU A 233 -28.33 -0.47 9.83
CA GLU A 233 -29.15 -1.62 10.22
C GLU A 233 -28.31 -2.76 10.82
N ALA A 234 -27.00 -2.74 10.61
CA ALA A 234 -26.08 -3.84 10.97
C ALA A 234 -25.79 -3.79 12.42
N SER A 235 -26.22 -3.39 13.35
CA SER A 235 -25.80 -3.49 14.74
C SER A 235 -24.43 -2.82 15.03
N ASP A 236 -24.15 -2.64 16.30
CA ASP A 236 -22.83 -2.18 16.79
C ASP A 236 -21.67 -3.14 16.43
N PHE A 237 -21.95 -4.31 15.87
CA PHE A 237 -20.98 -5.37 15.67
C PHE A 237 -20.40 -5.44 14.26
N ALA A 238 -21.19 -5.12 13.22
CA ALA A 238 -20.78 -5.24 11.83
C ALA A 238 -21.11 -3.96 11.05
N TRP A 239 -20.09 -3.20 10.69
CA TRP A 239 -20.14 -2.03 9.85
C TRP A 239 -18.81 -1.84 9.13
N LEU A 240 -18.82 -1.13 8.02
CA LEU A 240 -17.66 -0.92 7.18
C LEU A 240 -17.53 0.55 6.79
N ASP A 241 -16.29 1.01 6.77
CA ASP A 241 -15.85 2.29 6.26
C ASP A 241 -14.38 2.19 5.87
N LEU A 242 -13.88 2.95 4.93
CA LEU A 242 -12.46 2.93 4.56
C LEU A 242 -11.53 3.27 5.73
N PHE A 243 -12.04 4.01 6.70
CA PHE A 243 -11.28 4.49 7.85
C PHE A 243 -11.57 3.73 9.16
N GLY A 244 -12.33 2.65 9.08
CA GLY A 244 -12.63 1.83 10.23
C GLY A 244 -13.57 0.67 9.88
N ALA A 245 -13.76 -0.23 10.84
CA ALA A 245 -14.69 -1.34 10.71
C ALA A 245 -15.25 -1.71 12.09
N GLY A 246 -16.42 -2.33 12.09
CA GLY A 246 -16.98 -2.95 13.29
C GLY A 246 -16.11 -4.11 13.80
N PRO A 247 -16.34 -4.59 15.03
CA PRO A 247 -15.55 -5.66 15.62
C PRO A 247 -15.69 -7.00 14.91
N ALA A 248 -16.78 -7.21 14.16
CA ALA A 248 -17.02 -8.42 13.37
C ALA A 248 -16.79 -8.15 11.89
N THR A 249 -15.94 -8.95 11.25
CA THR A 249 -15.80 -8.94 9.80
C THR A 249 -16.94 -9.75 9.18
N TRP A 250 -17.77 -9.06 8.38
CA TRP A 250 -18.85 -9.68 7.65
C TRP A 250 -18.95 -9.07 6.25
N VAL A 251 -18.68 -9.88 5.24
CA VAL A 251 -18.66 -9.45 3.84
C VAL A 251 -19.60 -10.35 3.05
N PRO A 252 -20.90 -10.03 2.98
CA PRO A 252 -21.86 -10.74 2.13
C PRO A 252 -21.72 -10.32 0.67
N TRP A 253 -22.50 -10.90 -0.24
CA TRP A 253 -22.62 -10.43 -1.61
C TRP A 253 -23.08 -8.95 -1.62
N THR A 254 -22.35 -8.09 -2.32
CA THR A 254 -22.65 -6.66 -2.37
C THR A 254 -24.03 -6.41 -2.98
N SER A 255 -24.43 -7.18 -3.99
CA SER A 255 -25.75 -7.09 -4.61
C SER A 255 -26.92 -7.41 -3.65
N ALA A 256 -26.68 -8.07 -2.54
CA ALA A 256 -27.72 -8.39 -1.56
C ALA A 256 -28.20 -7.15 -0.77
N TYR A 257 -27.39 -6.10 -0.70
CA TYR A 257 -27.69 -4.89 0.09
C TYR A 257 -27.39 -3.58 -0.66
N CYS A 258 -26.83 -3.65 -1.85
CA CYS A 258 -26.49 -2.47 -2.65
C CYS A 258 -26.91 -2.70 -4.11
N GLU A 259 -27.88 -1.91 -4.59
CA GLU A 259 -28.39 -2.04 -5.95
C GLU A 259 -27.49 -1.38 -7.00
N THR A 260 -26.87 -0.25 -6.65
CA THR A 260 -26.08 0.56 -7.58
C THR A 260 -24.59 0.20 -7.61
N GLY A 261 -24.13 -0.56 -6.63
CA GLY A 261 -22.70 -0.80 -6.42
C GLY A 261 -21.96 0.32 -5.68
N VAL A 262 -22.62 1.44 -5.36
CA VAL A 262 -22.04 2.55 -4.58
C VAL A 262 -22.37 2.37 -3.10
N MET A 263 -21.34 2.38 -2.24
CA MET A 263 -21.51 2.34 -0.79
C MET A 263 -20.88 3.59 -0.17
N GLY A 264 -21.67 4.65 -0.07
CA GLY A 264 -21.23 5.91 0.49
C GLY A 264 -21.83 7.13 -0.21
N GLN A 265 -21.26 8.28 0.11
CA GLN A 265 -21.75 9.58 -0.35
C GLN A 265 -20.83 10.12 -1.45
N ALA A 266 -21.04 9.66 -2.67
CA ALA A 266 -20.26 10.05 -3.84
C ALA A 266 -20.54 11.50 -4.31
N GLU A 267 -21.74 12.03 -4.05
CA GLU A 267 -22.12 13.40 -4.44
C GLU A 267 -21.28 14.49 -3.73
N LEU A 268 -20.63 14.15 -2.63
CA LEU A 268 -19.71 15.04 -1.92
C LEU A 268 -18.32 15.13 -2.56
N ALA A 269 -18.08 14.34 -3.60
CA ALA A 269 -16.77 14.27 -4.24
C ALA A 269 -16.49 15.50 -5.11
N THR A 270 -15.22 15.93 -5.09
CA THR A 270 -14.71 16.97 -6.00
C THR A 270 -13.25 16.67 -6.36
N ALA A 271 -12.81 17.08 -7.55
CA ALA A 271 -11.41 16.94 -7.95
C ALA A 271 -10.45 17.65 -6.99
N GLU A 272 -10.84 18.77 -6.38
CA GLU A 272 -10.03 19.49 -5.39
C GLU A 272 -9.87 18.68 -4.10
N LYS A 273 -10.93 18.06 -3.59
CA LYS A 273 -10.83 17.11 -2.45
C LYS A 273 -9.90 15.96 -2.80
N GLY A 274 -9.99 15.46 -4.03
CA GLY A 274 -9.12 14.40 -4.53
C GLY A 274 -7.65 14.82 -4.55
N ARG A 275 -7.36 16.02 -5.05
CA ARG A 275 -6.01 16.59 -5.03
C ARG A 275 -5.44 16.65 -3.62
N VAL A 276 -6.19 17.23 -2.68
CA VAL A 276 -5.77 17.39 -1.28
C VAL A 276 -5.53 16.02 -0.62
N ALA A 277 -6.41 15.04 -0.82
CA ALA A 277 -6.25 13.69 -0.27
C ALA A 277 -5.04 12.95 -0.89
N CYS A 278 -4.87 13.05 -2.22
CA CYS A 278 -3.75 12.42 -2.92
C CYS A 278 -2.41 13.01 -2.45
N GLU A 279 -2.28 14.34 -2.37
CA GLU A 279 -1.07 15.01 -1.89
C GLU A 279 -0.73 14.62 -0.44
N GLU A 280 -1.73 14.53 0.43
CA GLU A 280 -1.53 14.07 1.80
C GLU A 280 -1.08 12.61 1.84
N ALA A 281 -1.72 11.70 1.10
CA ALA A 281 -1.31 10.30 1.02
C ALA A 281 0.13 10.16 0.51
N VAL A 282 0.52 10.91 -0.53
CA VAL A 282 1.89 10.96 -1.06
C VAL A 282 2.89 11.41 0.00
N ARG A 283 2.57 12.49 0.72
CA ARG A 283 3.42 13.03 1.80
C ARG A 283 3.63 12.00 2.90
N GLN A 284 2.57 11.33 3.33
CA GLN A 284 2.65 10.31 4.38
C GLN A 284 3.37 9.04 3.90
N LEU A 285 3.17 8.64 2.64
CA LEU A 285 3.91 7.51 2.07
C LEU A 285 5.41 7.77 2.03
N ALA A 286 5.83 8.98 1.65
CA ALA A 286 7.25 9.36 1.67
C ALA A 286 7.84 9.33 3.09
N ARG A 287 7.08 9.74 4.11
CA ARG A 287 7.47 9.64 5.52
C ARG A 287 7.58 8.17 5.96
N LEU A 288 6.62 7.33 5.58
CA LEU A 288 6.66 5.89 5.85
C LEU A 288 7.89 5.24 5.21
N VAL A 289 8.18 5.56 3.95
CA VAL A 289 9.38 5.08 3.25
C VAL A 289 10.66 5.45 4.01
N ALA A 290 10.79 6.71 4.43
CA ALA A 290 11.96 7.18 5.17
C ALA A 290 12.12 6.43 6.50
N TRP A 291 11.04 6.24 7.25
CA TRP A 291 11.03 5.48 8.49
C TRP A 291 11.38 4.01 8.27
N PHE A 292 10.75 3.36 7.26
CA PHE A 292 10.93 1.95 6.97
C PHE A 292 12.34 1.63 6.46
N GLN A 293 12.90 2.51 5.62
CA GLN A 293 14.27 2.40 5.12
C GLN A 293 15.31 2.50 6.25
N ALA A 294 15.09 3.45 7.18
CA ALA A 294 16.02 3.70 8.28
C ALA A 294 15.95 2.64 9.39
N ARG A 295 14.84 1.90 9.49
CA ARG A 295 14.65 0.90 10.52
C ARG A 295 15.57 -0.29 10.32
N PRO A 296 16.43 -0.65 11.31
CA PRO A 296 17.20 -1.89 11.24
C PRO A 296 16.25 -3.09 11.33
N ARG A 297 16.64 -4.19 10.68
CA ARG A 297 15.90 -5.44 10.84
C ARG A 297 16.09 -5.97 12.26
N ASP A 298 14.98 -6.41 12.87
CA ASP A 298 15.02 -7.04 14.17
C ASP A 298 15.74 -8.39 14.10
N VAL A 299 16.60 -8.66 15.08
CA VAL A 299 17.32 -9.91 15.19
C VAL A 299 16.40 -10.97 15.81
N ARG A 300 16.18 -12.06 15.07
CA ARG A 300 15.43 -13.20 15.59
C ARG A 300 16.19 -13.84 16.76
N ARG A 301 15.51 -14.04 17.87
CA ARG A 301 16.05 -14.77 19.04
C ARG A 301 15.30 -16.09 19.18
N ASP A 302 16.01 -17.20 19.05
CA ASP A 302 15.46 -18.53 19.32
C ASP A 302 15.55 -18.80 20.82
N HIS A 303 14.42 -19.15 21.43
CA HIS A 303 14.34 -19.44 22.86
C HIS A 303 14.24 -20.94 23.17
N HIS A 304 14.40 -21.82 22.17
CA HIS A 304 14.46 -23.25 22.40
C HIS A 304 15.75 -23.63 23.13
N ARG A 305 15.64 -24.47 24.15
CA ARG A 305 16.83 -25.05 24.84
C ARG A 305 17.59 -26.03 23.95
N VAL A 306 16.88 -26.71 23.06
CA VAL A 306 17.41 -27.60 22.03
C VAL A 306 16.85 -27.10 20.69
N PRO A 307 17.71 -26.75 19.72
CA PRO A 307 17.22 -26.30 18.42
C PRO A 307 16.27 -27.33 17.79
N PRO A 308 15.18 -26.88 17.14
CA PRO A 308 14.28 -27.79 16.43
C PRO A 308 15.03 -28.61 15.38
N SER A 309 14.80 -29.92 15.35
CA SER A 309 15.42 -30.85 14.38
C SER A 309 14.79 -30.77 13.00
N MET A 310 13.65 -30.10 12.87
CA MET A 310 12.93 -29.92 11.60
C MET A 310 12.91 -28.45 11.20
N PRO A 311 13.04 -28.14 9.89
CA PRO A 311 12.74 -26.79 9.40
C PRO A 311 11.27 -26.46 9.66
N MET A 312 10.94 -25.17 9.75
CA MET A 312 9.53 -24.77 9.87
C MET A 312 8.74 -25.37 8.69
N PRO A 313 7.58 -26.05 8.95
CA PRO A 313 6.87 -26.83 7.93
C PRO A 313 6.23 -25.98 6.83
N TRP A 314 6.16 -24.67 6.97
CA TRP A 314 5.52 -23.73 6.04
C TRP A 314 6.46 -22.60 5.53
N GLY A 315 7.73 -22.87 5.43
CA GLY A 315 8.68 -21.92 4.83
C GLY A 315 10.05 -22.55 4.57
N ASN A 316 10.66 -22.24 3.45
CA ASN A 316 12.07 -22.51 3.17
C ASN A 316 12.93 -21.54 3.99
N GLN A 317 12.98 -21.71 5.29
CA GLN A 317 13.87 -20.93 6.12
C GLN A 317 15.22 -21.61 6.21
N SER A 318 16.23 -20.97 5.68
CA SER A 318 17.58 -21.23 6.16
C SER A 318 17.56 -21.04 7.69
N PRO A 319 18.15 -21.95 8.47
CA PRO A 319 18.33 -21.72 9.90
C PRO A 319 18.98 -20.34 10.09
N PRO A 320 18.65 -19.61 11.15
CA PRO A 320 19.35 -18.37 11.45
C PRO A 320 20.84 -18.68 11.40
N ALA A 321 21.61 -17.86 10.69
CA ALA A 321 23.07 -17.99 10.72
C ALA A 321 23.45 -18.12 12.18
N SER A 322 24.20 -19.16 12.52
CA SER A 322 24.68 -19.40 13.87
C SER A 322 25.42 -18.13 14.32
N GLY A 323 24.69 -17.26 15.01
CA GLY A 323 25.26 -16.09 15.64
C GLY A 323 26.24 -16.61 16.65
N ASP A 324 27.51 -16.21 16.52
CA ASP A 324 28.54 -16.45 17.49
C ASP A 324 27.98 -16.30 18.91
N SER A 325 27.96 -17.40 19.63
CA SER A 325 27.83 -17.43 21.07
C SER A 325 29.03 -16.67 21.67
N ARG A 326 28.84 -15.40 21.99
CA ARG A 326 29.58 -14.70 23.04
C ARG A 326 28.71 -13.74 23.80
#